data_2b9acd640017e662ecbadb6b1c4829fb
#
_entry.id   2b9acd640017e662ecbadb6b1c4829fb
#
_cell.length_a   1.000
_cell.length_b   1.000
_cell.length_c   1.000
_cell.angle_alpha   90.00
_cell.angle_beta   90.00
_cell.angle_gamma   90.00
#
_symmetry.space_group_name_H-M   'P 1'
#
loop_
_entity.id
_entity.type
_entity.pdbx_description
1 polymer ?
#
loop_
_entity_poly.entity_id
_entity_poly.type
_entity_poly.pdbx_seq_one_letter_code
_entity_poly.pdbx_strand_id
1 'polypeptide(L)' 'MADKSIINRNNEMFADYDDIVSINDIMKMLHIGRSNVYKLLREKEIKCVRVGVKYIIPKKSVIEFLSKY' A
#
# COMPACT_ATOMS: atom_id res chain seq x y z
N MET A 1 -24.17 11.28 1.94
CA MET A 1 -22.95 10.98 2.03
C MET A 1 -22.57 9.63 1.81
N ALA A 2 -23.43 8.73 1.83
CA ALA A 2 -23.10 7.38 1.44
C ALA A 2 -22.58 7.38 0.03
N ASP A 3 -22.98 8.34 -0.71
CA ASP A 3 -22.55 8.39 -2.05
C ASP A 3 -21.08 8.51 -2.20
N LYS A 4 -20.47 9.22 -1.28
CA LYS A 4 -19.06 9.35 -1.34
C LYS A 4 -18.38 8.05 -1.20
N SER A 5 -18.89 7.21 -0.36
CA SER A 5 -18.29 5.91 -0.16
C SER A 5 -18.31 5.12 -1.43
N ILE A 6 -19.40 5.18 -2.13
CA ILE A 6 -19.52 4.42 -3.33
C ILE A 6 -18.60 4.95 -4.42
N ILE A 7 -18.56 6.26 -4.55
CA ILE A 7 -17.76 6.87 -5.58
C ILE A 7 -16.30 6.65 -5.39
N ASN A 8 -15.86 6.70 -4.16
CA ASN A 8 -14.44 6.63 -3.86
C ASN A 8 -14.06 5.34 -3.21
N ARG A 9 -14.66 4.28 -3.63
CA ARG A 9 -14.43 3.00 -2.99
C ARG A 9 -12.96 2.64 -2.89
N ASN A 10 -12.22 2.80 -3.98
CA ASN A 10 -10.81 2.48 -3.95
C ASN A 10 -10.02 3.46 -3.11
N ASN A 11 -10.46 4.71 -3.08
CA ASN A 11 -9.79 5.70 -2.27
C ASN A 11 -10.11 5.53 -0.81
N GLU A 12 -11.24 4.91 -0.49
CA GLU A 12 -11.59 4.68 0.89
C GLU A 12 -10.87 3.50 1.48
N MET A 13 -10.40 2.60 0.63
CA MET A 13 -9.57 1.53 1.11
C MET A 13 -8.32 2.18 1.69
N PHE A 14 -8.08 1.96 2.96
CA PHE A 14 -6.95 2.55 3.64
C PHE A 14 -7.00 4.07 3.65
N ALA A 15 -8.21 4.63 3.82
CA ALA A 15 -8.38 6.07 3.78
C ALA A 15 -7.60 6.80 4.88
N ASP A 16 -7.30 6.11 5.96
CA ASP A 16 -6.55 6.71 7.06
C ASP A 16 -5.05 6.80 6.78
N TYR A 17 -4.61 6.24 5.68
CA TYR A 17 -3.19 6.26 5.33
C TYR A 17 -2.90 7.33 4.29
N ASP A 18 -1.71 7.90 4.36
CA ASP A 18 -1.28 8.91 3.41
C ASP A 18 -1.06 8.30 2.04
N ASP A 19 -0.91 9.16 1.05
CA ASP A 19 -0.65 8.72 -0.33
C ASP A 19 0.66 7.93 -0.43
N ILE A 20 1.62 8.25 0.41
CA ILE A 20 2.88 7.52 0.49
C ILE A 20 2.87 6.80 1.83
N VAL A 21 3.08 5.50 1.80
CA VAL A 21 3.03 4.70 3.02
C VAL A 21 4.39 4.15 3.37
N SER A 22 4.58 3.87 4.66
CA SER A 22 5.84 3.33 5.17
C SER A 22 5.76 1.81 5.23
N ILE A 23 6.90 1.20 5.54
CA ILE A 23 6.93 -0.25 5.76
C ILE A 23 5.99 -0.63 6.89
N ASN A 24 6.01 0.15 7.99
CA ASN A 24 5.11 -0.12 9.10
C ASN A 24 3.66 -0.01 8.69
N ASP A 25 3.35 0.96 7.84
CA ASP A 25 1.98 1.11 7.35
C ASP A 25 1.54 -0.13 6.59
N ILE A 26 2.40 -0.63 5.71
CA ILE A 26 2.06 -1.81 4.91
C ILE A 26 1.86 -3.03 5.80
N MET A 27 2.68 -3.16 6.83
CA MET A 27 2.51 -4.25 7.78
C MET A 27 1.12 -4.24 8.38
N LYS A 28 0.62 -3.05 8.71
CA LYS A 28 -0.71 -2.92 9.27
C LYS A 28 -1.79 -3.11 8.21
N MET A 29 -1.57 -2.57 7.04
CA MET A 29 -2.56 -2.64 5.97
C MET A 29 -2.80 -4.08 5.53
N LEU A 30 -1.74 -4.86 5.45
CA LEU A 30 -1.82 -6.23 4.95
C LEU A 30 -1.77 -7.27 6.05
N HIS A 31 -1.54 -6.85 7.29
CA HIS A 31 -1.43 -7.77 8.43
C HIS A 31 -0.33 -8.81 8.20
N ILE A 32 0.82 -8.37 7.76
CA ILE A 32 1.97 -9.26 7.53
C ILE A 32 3.17 -8.71 8.26
N GLY A 33 4.19 -9.55 8.40
CA GLY A 33 5.41 -9.16 9.07
C GLY A 33 6.31 -8.32 8.19
N ARG A 34 7.30 -7.70 8.81
CA ARG A 34 8.22 -6.81 8.11
C ARG A 34 8.98 -7.52 7.00
N SER A 35 9.45 -8.73 7.25
CA SER A 35 10.23 -9.45 6.25
C SER A 35 9.39 -9.76 5.02
N ASN A 36 8.11 -10.01 5.21
CA ASN A 36 7.21 -10.24 4.08
C ASN A 36 7.02 -8.99 3.26
N VAL A 37 6.96 -7.82 3.93
CA VAL A 37 6.84 -6.56 3.21
C VAL A 37 8.06 -6.36 2.32
N TYR A 38 9.25 -6.54 2.88
CA TYR A 38 10.47 -6.37 2.10
C TYR A 38 10.54 -7.35 0.94
N LYS A 39 10.08 -8.57 1.16
CA LYS A 39 10.07 -9.56 0.10
C LYS A 39 9.18 -9.09 -1.05
N LEU A 40 7.99 -8.60 -0.74
CA LEU A 40 7.09 -8.12 -1.77
C LEU A 40 7.69 -6.96 -2.56
N LEU A 41 8.41 -6.09 -1.88
CA LEU A 41 9.04 -4.96 -2.55
C LEU A 41 10.20 -5.41 -3.43
N ARG A 42 11.01 -6.33 -2.92
CA ARG A 42 12.15 -6.84 -3.69
C ARG A 42 11.71 -7.60 -4.92
N GLU A 43 10.62 -8.33 -4.81
CA GLU A 43 10.09 -9.10 -5.91
C GLU A 43 9.21 -8.29 -6.84
N LYS A 44 9.07 -7.00 -6.52
CA LYS A 44 8.31 -6.07 -7.34
C LYS A 44 6.84 -6.43 -7.45
N GLU A 45 6.35 -7.13 -6.42
CA GLU A 45 4.93 -7.40 -6.34
C GLU A 45 4.18 -6.12 -5.99
N ILE A 46 4.81 -5.25 -5.21
CA ILE A 46 4.27 -3.93 -4.90
C ILE A 46 5.24 -2.93 -5.52
N LYS A 47 4.74 -2.10 -6.40
CA LYS A 47 5.57 -1.12 -7.09
C LYS A 47 6.03 -0.04 -6.12
N CYS A 48 7.29 0.31 -6.19
CA CYS A 48 7.85 1.34 -5.34
C CYS A 48 9.07 1.94 -6.00
N VAL A 49 9.50 3.08 -5.43
CA VAL A 49 10.73 3.73 -5.87
C VAL A 49 11.71 3.66 -4.71
N ARG A 50 12.93 3.28 -4.99
CA ARG A 50 13.94 3.23 -3.95
C ARG A 50 14.88 4.40 -4.09
N VAL A 51 15.05 5.16 -2.99
CA VAL A 51 15.93 6.30 -2.96
C VAL A 51 16.95 6.02 -1.86
N GLY A 52 18.17 5.67 -2.26
CA GLY A 52 19.16 5.24 -1.29
C GLY A 52 18.69 3.99 -0.59
N VAL A 53 18.56 4.07 0.72
CA VAL A 53 18.10 2.93 1.50
C VAL A 53 16.62 3.01 1.82
N LYS A 54 15.96 4.05 1.30
CA LYS A 54 14.57 4.28 1.64
C LYS A 54 13.66 3.86 0.50
N TYR A 55 12.56 3.19 0.85
CA TYR A 55 11.54 2.86 -0.13
C TYR A 55 10.46 3.91 -0.08
N ILE A 56 10.04 4.37 -1.25
CA ILE A 56 8.92 5.29 -1.37
C ILE A 56 7.80 4.50 -2.04
N ILE A 57 6.75 4.24 -1.30
CA ILE A 57 5.71 3.31 -1.72
C ILE A 57 4.39 4.04 -1.78
N PRO A 58 3.85 4.25 -2.98
CA PRO A 58 2.53 4.88 -3.06
C PRO A 58 1.47 3.94 -2.51
N LYS A 59 0.54 4.50 -1.76
CA LYS A 59 -0.58 3.72 -1.25
C LYS A 59 -1.30 3.02 -2.40
N LYS A 60 -1.38 3.69 -3.52
CA LYS A 60 -2.01 3.16 -4.71
C LYS A 60 -1.39 1.83 -5.13
N SER A 61 -0.09 1.69 -4.98
CA SER A 61 0.59 0.45 -5.33
C SER A 61 0.14 -0.71 -4.47
N VAL A 62 -0.11 -0.45 -3.20
CA VAL A 62 -0.59 -1.49 -2.29
C VAL A 62 -2.01 -1.89 -2.68
N ILE A 63 -2.83 -0.92 -3.02
CA ILE A 63 -4.20 -1.20 -3.45
C ILE A 63 -4.19 -2.01 -4.74
N GLU A 64 -3.32 -1.67 -5.67
CA GLU A 64 -3.21 -2.41 -6.92
C GLU A 64 -2.76 -3.85 -6.68
N PHE A 65 -1.84 -4.02 -5.74
CA PHE A 65 -1.38 -5.35 -5.39
C PHE A 65 -2.54 -6.21 -4.90
N LEU A 66 -3.37 -5.64 -4.03
CA LEU A 66 -4.50 -6.37 -3.49
C LEU A 66 -5.56 -6.66 -4.56
N SER A 67 -5.67 -5.82 -5.55
CA SER A 67 -6.70 -6.01 -6.56
C SER A 67 -6.37 -7.16 -7.52
N LYS A 68 -5.16 -7.71 -7.43
CA LYS A 68 -4.81 -8.89 -8.21
C LYS A 68 -5.43 -10.16 -7.63
N TYR A 69 -5.87 -10.07 -6.41
CA TYR A 69 -6.45 -11.24 -5.73
C TYR A 69 -7.93 -10.99 -5.40
#